data_00213812330e07f1ed780c6c6ed729ce
#
_entry.id   00213812330e07f1ed780c6c6ed729ce
#
_cell.length_a   1.000
_cell.length_b   1.000
_cell.length_c   1.000
_cell.angle_alpha   90.00
_cell.angle_beta   90.00
_cell.angle_gamma   90.00
#
_symmetry.space_group_name_H-M   'P 1'
#
loop_
_entity.id
_entity.type
_entity.pdbx_description
1 polymer ?
#
loop_
_entity_poly.entity_id
_entity_poly.type
_entity_poly.pdbx_seq_one_letter_code
_entity_poly.pdbx_strand_id
1 'polypeptide(L)'
;MMDRKAMQAVAEGYDPKQLALACVASHSGLDVYDGAVDEGFRSIAVAQEGRDAVYARYFRTLRDAGGRRVRGCVDETWTYPRYDGILEARQQKRLARANALWVPNRAWTSYCGIGAVEDAFAVPVVGSRSLLRSEERGGERDYYWLLKQAGLPFPRRIKSPDDIDQLAIVKLHHAKKRLERGFFTCASPKEFHAKSRALLKAGTIDRGSLDKAVIEEYIIGPVLNFNFFHSPVSKRTRT
;
A
#
# COMPACT_ATOMS: atom_id res chain seq x y z
N MET A 1 -10.32 -8.89 -13.64
CA MET A 1 -10.05 -7.44 -13.52
C MET A 1 -11.36 -6.69 -13.69
N MET A 2 -11.70 -5.80 -12.77
CA MET A 2 -12.89 -4.95 -12.90
C MET A 2 -12.83 -4.16 -14.20
N ASP A 3 -13.88 -4.26 -15.01
CA ASP A 3 -13.97 -3.56 -16.30
C ASP A 3 -14.13 -2.04 -16.07
N ARG A 4 -13.47 -1.26 -16.93
CA ARG A 4 -13.54 0.21 -16.89
C ARG A 4 -14.99 0.74 -17.04
N LYS A 5 -15.81 0.11 -17.90
CA LYS A 5 -17.21 0.50 -18.08
C LYS A 5 -18.04 0.27 -16.81
N ALA A 6 -17.84 -0.87 -16.15
CA ALA A 6 -18.50 -1.15 -14.88
C ALA A 6 -18.13 -0.14 -13.80
N MET A 7 -16.87 0.28 -13.73
CA MET A 7 -16.43 1.30 -12.79
C MET A 7 -16.97 2.70 -13.12
N GLN A 8 -17.08 3.05 -14.40
CA GLN A 8 -17.72 4.29 -14.82
C GLN A 8 -19.19 4.32 -14.42
N ALA A 9 -19.93 3.24 -14.66
CA ALA A 9 -21.33 3.13 -14.26
C ALA A 9 -21.54 3.26 -12.72
N VAL A 10 -20.61 2.71 -11.92
CA VAL A 10 -20.63 2.92 -10.47
C VAL A 10 -20.39 4.38 -10.13
N ALA A 11 -19.39 5.02 -10.75
CA ALA A 11 -19.03 6.41 -10.49
C ALA A 11 -20.14 7.41 -10.91
N GLU A 12 -20.88 7.12 -11.98
CA GLU A 12 -22.05 7.91 -12.41
C GLU A 12 -23.17 7.98 -11.37
N GLY A 13 -23.25 6.99 -10.49
CA GLY A 13 -24.21 6.96 -9.36
C GLY A 13 -23.76 7.80 -8.16
N TYR A 14 -22.60 8.44 -8.18
CA TYR A 14 -22.06 9.22 -7.07
C TYR A 14 -22.49 10.69 -7.17
N ASP A 15 -22.85 11.27 -6.02
CA ASP A 15 -23.06 12.72 -5.88
C ASP A 15 -21.69 13.39 -5.57
N PRO A 16 -21.14 14.22 -6.49
CA PRO A 16 -19.86 14.88 -6.28
C PRO A 16 -19.83 15.82 -5.06
N LYS A 17 -20.99 16.28 -4.60
CA LYS A 17 -21.11 17.18 -3.44
C LYS A 17 -21.14 16.44 -2.11
N GLN A 18 -21.30 15.12 -2.11
CA GLN A 18 -21.46 14.28 -0.93
C GLN A 18 -20.38 13.21 -0.82
N LEU A 19 -19.24 13.42 -1.49
CA LEU A 19 -18.15 12.45 -1.48
C LEU A 19 -17.61 12.22 -0.07
N ALA A 20 -17.22 10.98 0.18
CA ALA A 20 -16.43 10.58 1.33
C ALA A 20 -15.14 9.92 0.86
N LEU A 21 -14.05 10.06 1.61
CA LEU A 21 -12.82 9.33 1.37
C LEU A 21 -12.71 8.19 2.39
N ALA A 22 -12.60 6.96 1.89
CA ALA A 22 -12.46 5.76 2.71
C ALA A 22 -11.07 5.14 2.54
N CYS A 23 -10.49 4.66 3.62
CA CYS A 23 -9.17 4.05 3.64
C CYS A 23 -9.10 2.97 4.73
N VAL A 24 -8.15 2.04 4.61
CA VAL A 24 -7.81 1.13 5.72
C VAL A 24 -7.19 1.92 6.87
N ALA A 25 -7.73 1.74 8.06
CA ALA A 25 -7.30 2.36 9.31
C ALA A 25 -6.00 1.72 9.83
N SER A 26 -4.92 1.93 9.10
CA SER A 26 -3.56 1.44 9.39
C SER A 26 -2.56 2.19 8.52
N HIS A 27 -1.27 2.06 8.81
CA HIS A 27 -0.18 2.74 8.10
C HIS A 27 -0.44 4.26 8.03
N SER A 28 -0.53 4.84 6.82
CA SER A 28 -0.79 6.27 6.57
C SER A 28 -2.28 6.65 6.54
N GLY A 29 -3.15 5.85 7.18
CA GLY A 29 -4.59 6.13 7.18
C GLY A 29 -4.94 7.48 7.82
N LEU A 30 -4.26 7.89 8.89
CA LEU A 30 -4.51 9.18 9.54
C LEU A 30 -4.20 10.36 8.62
N ASP A 31 -3.12 10.28 7.83
CA ASP A 31 -2.77 11.32 6.86
C ASP A 31 -3.87 11.48 5.79
N VAL A 32 -4.45 10.34 5.35
CA VAL A 32 -5.58 10.35 4.38
C VAL A 32 -6.81 11.00 4.98
N TYR A 33 -7.16 10.69 6.24
CA TYR A 33 -8.35 11.26 6.88
C TYR A 33 -8.17 12.74 7.20
N ASP A 34 -6.98 13.15 7.60
CA ASP A 34 -6.68 14.55 7.89
C ASP A 34 -6.80 15.38 6.61
N GLY A 35 -6.15 14.96 5.54
CA GLY A 35 -6.29 15.60 4.24
C GLY A 35 -7.73 15.60 3.70
N ALA A 36 -8.49 14.52 3.91
CA ALA A 36 -9.88 14.46 3.51
C ALA A 36 -10.73 15.55 4.18
N VAL A 37 -10.58 15.70 5.48
CA VAL A 37 -11.35 16.67 6.26
C VAL A 37 -10.91 18.10 5.97
N ASP A 38 -9.62 18.34 5.75
CA ASP A 38 -9.10 19.67 5.38
C ASP A 38 -9.60 20.12 4.00
N GLU A 39 -9.78 19.19 3.07
CA GLU A 39 -10.36 19.45 1.74
C GLU A 39 -11.91 19.40 1.72
N GLY A 40 -12.54 19.28 2.88
CA GLY A 40 -14.00 19.32 3.03
C GLY A 40 -14.73 18.01 2.70
N PHE A 41 -14.01 16.90 2.57
CA PHE A 41 -14.61 15.58 2.40
C PHE A 41 -14.88 14.92 3.75
N ARG A 42 -15.93 14.08 3.78
CA ARG A 42 -16.12 13.16 4.91
C ARG A 42 -15.07 12.05 4.87
N SER A 43 -14.64 11.59 6.03
CA SER A 43 -13.67 10.52 6.17
C SER A 43 -14.28 9.26 6.77
N ILE A 44 -13.95 8.09 6.19
CA ILE A 44 -14.41 6.78 6.66
C ILE A 44 -13.20 5.89 6.92
N ALA A 45 -12.94 5.59 8.19
CA ALA A 45 -11.89 4.69 8.60
C ALA A 45 -12.38 3.24 8.64
N VAL A 46 -11.81 2.37 7.82
CA VAL A 46 -12.08 0.94 7.85
C VAL A 46 -11.08 0.27 8.78
N ALA A 47 -11.54 -0.08 9.98
CA ALA A 47 -10.71 -0.56 11.07
C ALA A 47 -10.89 -2.08 11.34
N GLN A 48 -9.90 -2.68 11.98
CA GLN A 48 -9.99 -4.01 12.53
C GLN A 48 -10.30 -3.95 14.03
N GLU A 49 -11.11 -4.87 14.52
CA GLU A 49 -11.41 -5.05 15.95
C GLU A 49 -10.11 -5.10 16.77
N GLY A 50 -10.11 -4.39 17.89
CA GLY A 50 -8.93 -4.25 18.75
C GLY A 50 -7.88 -3.24 18.27
N ARG A 51 -8.02 -2.69 17.05
CA ARG A 51 -7.17 -1.61 16.50
C ARG A 51 -7.95 -0.34 16.16
N ASP A 52 -9.24 -0.34 16.44
CA ASP A 52 -10.18 0.73 16.09
C ASP A 52 -10.15 1.94 17.02
N ALA A 53 -9.72 1.77 18.28
CA ALA A 53 -9.77 2.80 19.31
C ALA A 53 -9.05 4.11 18.92
N VAL A 54 -7.94 4.02 18.20
CA VAL A 54 -7.20 5.19 17.71
C VAL A 54 -8.10 6.06 16.83
N TYR A 55 -8.84 5.45 15.94
CA TYR A 55 -9.70 6.12 14.95
C TYR A 55 -11.06 6.49 15.54
N ALA A 56 -11.71 5.55 16.23
CA ALA A 56 -13.05 5.71 16.76
C ALA A 56 -13.14 6.66 17.98
N ARG A 57 -12.03 6.85 18.71
CA ARG A 57 -12.02 7.63 19.95
C ARG A 57 -11.06 8.82 19.86
N TYR A 58 -9.76 8.57 19.65
CA TYR A 58 -8.74 9.62 19.77
C TYR A 58 -8.75 10.59 18.59
N PHE A 59 -8.96 10.11 17.37
CA PHE A 59 -9.00 10.92 16.15
C PHE A 59 -10.41 11.13 15.59
N ARG A 60 -11.46 10.75 16.35
CA ARG A 60 -12.83 11.05 15.97
C ARG A 60 -13.01 12.55 15.79
N THR A 61 -13.64 12.95 14.69
CA THR A 61 -13.98 14.34 14.41
C THR A 61 -14.96 14.87 15.45
N LEU A 62 -14.59 15.96 16.10
CA LEU A 62 -15.46 16.72 16.96
C LEU A 62 -15.74 18.07 16.31
N ARG A 63 -17.03 18.48 16.34
CA ARG A 63 -17.50 19.73 15.76
C ARG A 63 -18.14 20.58 16.85
N ASP A 64 -18.01 21.91 16.71
CA ASP A 64 -18.73 22.87 17.57
C ASP A 64 -20.20 22.97 17.16
N ALA A 65 -20.96 23.79 17.89
CA ALA A 65 -22.38 24.02 17.63
C ALA A 65 -22.66 24.60 16.23
N GLY A 66 -21.69 25.25 15.61
CA GLY A 66 -21.74 25.78 14.23
C GLY A 66 -21.34 24.75 13.17
N GLY A 67 -20.99 23.51 13.56
CA GLY A 67 -20.56 22.45 12.64
C GLY A 67 -19.08 22.53 12.25
N ARG A 68 -18.30 23.50 12.74
CA ARG A 68 -16.87 23.65 12.44
C ARG A 68 -16.07 22.58 13.18
N ARG A 69 -15.13 21.94 12.49
CA ARG A 69 -14.19 20.99 13.10
C ARG A 69 -13.35 21.66 14.19
N VAL A 70 -13.39 21.10 15.39
CA VAL A 70 -12.61 21.52 16.55
C VAL A 70 -11.39 20.59 16.73
N ARG A 71 -11.58 19.28 16.49
CA ARG A 71 -10.55 18.26 16.69
C ARG A 71 -10.84 17.01 15.87
N GLY A 72 -9.80 16.24 15.62
CA GLY A 72 -9.89 14.93 14.96
C GLY A 72 -10.08 15.04 13.45
N CYS A 73 -9.98 13.90 12.78
CA CYS A 73 -10.07 13.82 11.32
C CYS A 73 -10.83 12.56 10.84
N VAL A 74 -11.44 11.80 11.76
CA VAL A 74 -12.19 10.59 11.41
C VAL A 74 -13.67 10.83 11.70
N ASP A 75 -14.48 11.00 10.65
CA ASP A 75 -15.91 11.22 10.80
C ASP A 75 -16.65 9.93 11.13
N GLU A 76 -16.29 8.82 10.47
CA GLU A 76 -16.89 7.51 10.69
C GLU A 76 -15.81 6.44 10.85
N THR A 77 -16.02 5.49 11.75
CA THR A 77 -15.18 4.28 11.87
C THR A 77 -16.06 3.06 11.67
N TRP A 78 -15.72 2.25 10.67
CA TRP A 78 -16.37 0.97 10.40
C TRP A 78 -15.43 -0.16 10.79
N THR A 79 -15.81 -0.90 11.82
CA THR A 79 -14.96 -1.93 12.43
C THR A 79 -15.40 -3.31 11.96
N TYR A 80 -14.44 -4.14 11.60
CA TYR A 80 -14.59 -5.52 11.15
C TYR A 80 -13.66 -6.44 11.95
N PRO A 81 -13.98 -7.73 12.08
CA PRO A 81 -13.06 -8.69 12.72
C PRO A 81 -11.69 -8.72 12.04
N ARG A 82 -11.66 -8.54 10.73
CA ARG A 82 -10.45 -8.43 9.91
C ARG A 82 -10.64 -7.36 8.84
N TYR A 83 -9.55 -6.75 8.38
CA TYR A 83 -9.60 -5.72 7.33
C TYR A 83 -10.20 -6.21 6.01
N ASP A 84 -10.00 -7.49 5.66
CA ASP A 84 -10.53 -8.10 4.44
C ASP A 84 -12.07 -8.23 4.43
N GLY A 85 -12.73 -8.08 5.57
CA GLY A 85 -14.19 -7.97 5.65
C GLY A 85 -14.79 -6.88 4.74
N ILE A 86 -14.01 -5.84 4.40
CA ILE A 86 -14.46 -4.79 3.47
C ILE A 86 -14.67 -5.31 2.03
N LEU A 87 -14.08 -6.44 1.68
CA LEU A 87 -14.25 -7.07 0.36
C LEU A 87 -15.61 -7.75 0.18
N GLU A 88 -16.36 -7.97 1.25
CA GLU A 88 -17.70 -8.51 1.17
C GLU A 88 -18.61 -7.61 0.31
N ALA A 89 -19.39 -8.20 -0.59
CA ALA A 89 -20.26 -7.46 -1.50
C ALA A 89 -21.21 -6.47 -0.80
N ARG A 90 -21.73 -6.83 0.38
CA ARG A 90 -22.60 -5.95 1.17
C ARG A 90 -21.85 -4.72 1.69
N GLN A 91 -20.56 -4.86 2.03
CA GLN A 91 -19.75 -3.76 2.54
C GLN A 91 -19.35 -2.81 1.42
N GLN A 92 -19.03 -3.35 0.25
CA GLN A 92 -18.78 -2.54 -0.93
C GLN A 92 -20.04 -1.76 -1.36
N LYS A 93 -21.22 -2.36 -1.31
CA LYS A 93 -22.48 -1.64 -1.51
C LYS A 93 -22.71 -0.56 -0.44
N ARG A 94 -22.28 -0.79 0.80
CA ARG A 94 -22.34 0.21 1.87
C ARG A 94 -21.42 1.40 1.57
N LEU A 95 -20.18 1.15 1.11
CA LEU A 95 -19.27 2.20 0.66
C LEU A 95 -19.85 3.01 -0.51
N ALA A 96 -20.41 2.35 -1.51
CA ALA A 96 -21.06 3.02 -2.63
C ALA A 96 -22.23 3.91 -2.19
N ARG A 97 -23.11 3.44 -1.29
CA ARG A 97 -24.20 4.24 -0.72
C ARG A 97 -23.71 5.43 0.11
N ALA A 98 -22.52 5.31 0.70
CA ALA A 98 -21.89 6.40 1.42
C ALA A 98 -21.17 7.40 0.50
N ASN A 99 -21.24 7.23 -0.82
CA ASN A 99 -20.47 8.00 -1.81
C ASN A 99 -18.96 7.93 -1.59
N ALA A 100 -18.45 6.80 -1.10
CA ALA A 100 -17.07 6.66 -0.70
C ALA A 100 -16.16 6.39 -1.91
N LEU A 101 -15.16 7.22 -2.11
CA LEU A 101 -13.99 6.91 -2.93
C LEU A 101 -12.94 6.23 -2.06
N TRP A 102 -12.35 5.16 -2.57
CA TRP A 102 -11.33 4.44 -1.83
C TRP A 102 -9.95 5.01 -2.08
N VAL A 103 -9.26 5.44 -1.04
CA VAL A 103 -7.86 5.87 -1.12
C VAL A 103 -6.98 4.68 -0.74
N PRO A 104 -6.19 4.14 -1.68
CA PRO A 104 -5.33 3.00 -1.38
C PRO A 104 -4.16 3.42 -0.48
N ASN A 105 -3.84 2.57 0.47
CA ASN A 105 -2.60 2.64 1.23
C ASN A 105 -1.94 1.26 1.26
N ARG A 106 -0.68 1.18 1.73
CA ARG A 106 0.07 -0.07 1.78
C ARG A 106 -0.65 -1.18 2.58
N ALA A 107 -1.36 -0.80 3.63
CA ALA A 107 -2.10 -1.74 4.47
C ALA A 107 -3.21 -2.47 3.70
N TRP A 108 -3.87 -1.77 2.78
CA TRP A 108 -4.97 -2.35 2.00
C TRP A 108 -4.52 -3.55 1.16
N THR A 109 -3.47 -3.39 0.36
CA THR A 109 -2.94 -4.49 -0.46
C THR A 109 -2.36 -5.63 0.39
N SER A 110 -1.74 -5.30 1.53
CA SER A 110 -1.14 -6.28 2.43
C SER A 110 -2.17 -7.14 3.18
N TYR A 111 -3.31 -6.55 3.57
CA TYR A 111 -4.35 -7.28 4.32
C TYR A 111 -5.43 -7.89 3.43
N CYS A 112 -5.75 -7.27 2.31
CA CYS A 112 -6.83 -7.72 1.42
C CYS A 112 -6.33 -8.55 0.23
N GLY A 113 -5.05 -8.46 -0.10
CA GLY A 113 -4.45 -9.15 -1.24
C GLY A 113 -4.74 -8.44 -2.58
N ILE A 114 -3.71 -8.31 -3.41
CA ILE A 114 -3.76 -7.52 -4.66
C ILE A 114 -4.79 -8.08 -5.65
N GLY A 115 -4.87 -9.39 -5.82
CA GLY A 115 -5.84 -10.00 -6.74
C GLY A 115 -7.28 -9.62 -6.41
N ALA A 116 -7.68 -9.75 -5.13
CA ALA A 116 -9.03 -9.39 -4.69
C ALA A 116 -9.31 -7.88 -4.88
N VAL A 117 -8.31 -7.05 -4.61
CA VAL A 117 -8.40 -5.60 -4.75
C VAL A 117 -8.56 -5.18 -6.21
N GLU A 118 -7.77 -5.75 -7.11
CA GLU A 118 -7.82 -5.39 -8.54
C GLU A 118 -9.04 -5.98 -9.26
N ASP A 119 -9.40 -7.22 -8.93
CA ASP A 119 -10.37 -7.98 -9.71
C ASP A 119 -11.80 -7.92 -9.17
N ALA A 120 -11.98 -7.78 -7.85
CA ALA A 120 -13.27 -7.91 -7.19
C ALA A 120 -13.75 -6.68 -6.42
N PHE A 121 -12.89 -5.69 -6.17
CA PHE A 121 -13.31 -4.50 -5.41
C PHE A 121 -14.05 -3.51 -6.29
N ALA A 122 -15.37 -3.37 -6.11
CA ALA A 122 -16.26 -2.61 -6.98
C ALA A 122 -16.45 -1.13 -6.56
N VAL A 123 -15.66 -0.62 -5.61
CA VAL A 123 -15.70 0.79 -5.20
C VAL A 123 -14.67 1.58 -6.04
N PRO A 124 -14.98 2.82 -6.48
CA PRO A 124 -14.03 3.66 -7.19
C PRO A 124 -12.78 3.93 -6.33
N VAL A 125 -11.60 3.79 -6.95
CA VAL A 125 -10.30 3.94 -6.29
C VAL A 125 -9.65 5.23 -6.78
N VAL A 126 -9.14 6.03 -5.86
CA VAL A 126 -8.33 7.20 -6.18
C VAL A 126 -6.97 6.73 -6.71
N GLY A 127 -6.60 7.17 -7.91
CA GLY A 127 -5.40 6.73 -8.60
C GLY A 127 -5.62 5.53 -9.52
N SER A 128 -4.53 4.88 -9.92
CA SER A 128 -4.58 3.74 -10.85
C SER A 128 -4.60 2.42 -10.10
N ARG A 129 -5.70 1.68 -10.24
CA ARG A 129 -5.86 0.34 -9.67
C ARG A 129 -4.79 -0.64 -10.15
N SER A 130 -4.41 -0.58 -11.41
CA SER A 130 -3.42 -1.48 -12.01
C SER A 130 -1.98 -1.20 -11.60
N LEU A 131 -1.69 -0.05 -10.98
CA LEU A 131 -0.37 0.28 -10.46
C LEU A 131 -0.12 -0.27 -9.05
N LEU A 132 -1.11 -0.81 -8.37
CA LEU A 132 -0.94 -1.40 -7.03
C LEU A 132 0.06 -2.56 -7.04
N ARG A 133 0.14 -3.32 -8.15
CA ARG A 133 1.13 -4.40 -8.33
C ARG A 133 2.56 -3.91 -8.40
N SER A 134 2.79 -2.66 -8.78
CA SER A 134 4.15 -2.12 -8.92
C SER A 134 4.94 -2.12 -7.61
N GLU A 135 4.26 -2.17 -6.47
CA GLU A 135 4.90 -2.29 -5.16
C GLU A 135 5.31 -3.72 -4.79
N GLU A 136 4.83 -4.74 -5.53
CA GLU A 136 5.22 -6.12 -5.28
C GLU A 136 6.60 -6.43 -5.87
N ARG A 137 7.31 -7.33 -5.20
CA ARG A 137 8.63 -7.78 -5.63
C ARG A 137 8.50 -9.12 -6.33
N GLY A 138 8.91 -9.18 -7.60
CA GLY A 138 9.00 -10.43 -8.36
C GLY A 138 7.74 -10.82 -9.14
N GLY A 139 6.79 -9.92 -9.34
CA GLY A 139 5.67 -10.09 -10.25
C GLY A 139 6.01 -9.73 -11.70
N GLU A 140 5.17 -10.14 -12.65
CA GLU A 140 5.38 -9.86 -14.09
C GLU A 140 5.42 -8.37 -14.44
N ARG A 141 4.79 -7.51 -13.62
CA ARG A 141 4.72 -6.06 -13.81
C ARG A 141 5.07 -5.33 -12.51
N ASP A 142 6.17 -5.75 -11.91
CA ASP A 142 6.71 -5.16 -10.69
C ASP A 142 7.38 -3.80 -10.96
N TYR A 143 7.93 -3.21 -9.89
CA TYR A 143 8.64 -1.94 -9.96
C TYR A 143 9.81 -1.95 -10.96
N TYR A 144 10.55 -3.07 -11.07
CA TYR A 144 11.66 -3.19 -12.02
C TYR A 144 11.18 -3.22 -13.47
N TRP A 145 10.04 -3.86 -13.74
CA TRP A 145 9.42 -3.81 -15.05
C TRP A 145 9.06 -2.36 -15.44
N LEU A 146 8.51 -1.57 -14.52
CA LEU A 146 8.20 -0.15 -14.76
C LEU A 146 9.46 0.66 -15.05
N LEU A 147 10.53 0.49 -14.26
CA LEU A 147 11.80 1.17 -14.48
C LEU A 147 12.38 0.84 -15.86
N LYS A 148 12.34 -0.44 -16.24
CA LYS A 148 12.77 -0.90 -17.56
C LYS A 148 11.95 -0.27 -18.69
N GLN A 149 10.62 -0.21 -18.57
CA GLN A 149 9.76 0.44 -19.56
C GLN A 149 10.05 1.95 -19.68
N ALA A 150 10.39 2.59 -18.57
CA ALA A 150 10.73 4.00 -18.52
C ALA A 150 12.18 4.30 -18.96
N GLY A 151 13.00 3.28 -19.28
CA GLY A 151 14.41 3.46 -19.59
C GLY A 151 15.25 3.99 -18.42
N LEU A 152 14.78 3.79 -17.19
CA LEU A 152 15.47 4.24 -15.97
C LEU A 152 16.42 3.16 -15.45
N PRO A 153 17.59 3.54 -14.87
CA PRO A 153 18.50 2.60 -14.26
C PRO A 153 17.85 1.96 -13.01
N PHE A 154 18.22 0.71 -12.76
CA PHE A 154 17.82 -0.03 -11.57
C PHE A 154 18.96 -0.95 -11.12
N PRO A 155 18.98 -1.40 -9.84
CA PRO A 155 20.04 -2.24 -9.30
C PRO A 155 20.25 -3.52 -10.11
N ARG A 156 21.52 -3.86 -10.35
CA ARG A 156 21.90 -5.12 -11.01
C ARG A 156 21.48 -6.31 -10.15
N ARG A 157 20.74 -7.25 -10.72
CA ARG A 157 20.43 -8.52 -10.06
C ARG A 157 21.65 -9.45 -10.08
N ILE A 158 21.93 -10.07 -8.94
CA ILE A 158 22.96 -11.07 -8.74
C ILE A 158 22.27 -12.43 -8.74
N LYS A 159 22.64 -13.32 -9.66
CA LYS A 159 21.94 -14.58 -9.92
C LYS A 159 22.18 -15.63 -8.83
N SER A 160 23.40 -15.69 -8.31
CA SER A 160 23.82 -16.64 -7.29
C SER A 160 24.53 -15.93 -6.14
N PRO A 161 24.41 -16.39 -4.90
CA PRO A 161 25.25 -15.92 -3.81
C PRO A 161 26.74 -15.99 -4.10
N ASP A 162 27.18 -16.94 -4.93
CA ASP A 162 28.58 -17.12 -5.31
C ASP A 162 29.08 -16.05 -6.29
N ASP A 163 28.16 -15.32 -6.94
CA ASP A 163 28.45 -14.22 -7.86
C ASP A 163 28.56 -12.85 -7.14
N ILE A 164 28.52 -12.83 -5.80
CA ILE A 164 28.61 -11.57 -5.04
C ILE A 164 30.05 -11.08 -5.05
N ASP A 165 30.31 -10.05 -5.85
CA ASP A 165 31.59 -9.41 -6.07
C ASP A 165 31.72 -8.01 -5.46
N GLN A 166 30.64 -7.48 -4.91
CA GLN A 166 30.52 -6.15 -4.31
C GLN A 166 29.44 -6.12 -3.22
N LEU A 167 29.27 -4.96 -2.59
CA LEU A 167 28.20 -4.79 -1.61
C LEU A 167 26.83 -5.06 -2.24
N ALA A 168 26.13 -6.01 -1.68
CA ALA A 168 24.82 -6.49 -2.13
C ALA A 168 23.79 -6.42 -1.02
N ILE A 169 22.52 -6.32 -1.41
CA ILE A 169 21.36 -6.45 -0.53
C ILE A 169 20.60 -7.73 -0.88
N VAL A 170 20.32 -8.53 0.14
CA VAL A 170 19.52 -9.75 0.04
C VAL A 170 18.12 -9.45 0.55
N LYS A 171 17.14 -9.41 -0.35
CA LYS A 171 15.73 -9.07 -0.06
C LYS A 171 14.91 -10.35 0.07
N LEU A 172 14.32 -10.56 1.22
CA LEU A 172 13.46 -11.70 1.53
C LEU A 172 11.99 -11.35 1.24
N HIS A 173 11.21 -12.29 0.71
CA HIS A 173 9.78 -12.06 0.47
C HIS A 173 8.97 -11.96 1.77
N HIS A 174 9.31 -12.77 2.78
CA HIS A 174 8.67 -12.76 4.09
C HIS A 174 9.71 -12.97 5.19
N ALA A 175 9.71 -12.11 6.21
CA ALA A 175 10.47 -12.31 7.43
C ALA A 175 9.50 -12.75 8.55
N LYS A 176 9.73 -13.93 9.17
CA LYS A 176 8.83 -14.50 10.18
C LYS A 176 8.80 -13.75 11.50
N LYS A 177 9.88 -13.13 11.94
CA LYS A 177 9.93 -12.34 13.19
C LYS A 177 11.08 -11.32 13.15
N ARG A 178 10.78 -10.07 13.51
CA ARG A 178 11.74 -8.99 13.87
C ARG A 178 12.83 -8.57 12.87
N LEU A 179 12.84 -9.01 11.62
CA LEU A 179 13.54 -8.25 10.58
C LEU A 179 12.56 -7.18 10.10
N GLU A 180 12.65 -6.01 10.66
CA GLU A 180 11.75 -4.89 10.36
C GLU A 180 11.62 -4.57 8.87
N ARG A 181 12.57 -5.02 8.06
CA ARG A 181 12.62 -4.71 6.62
C ARG A 181 12.82 -5.91 5.70
N GLY A 182 12.91 -7.13 6.22
CA GLY A 182 13.05 -8.34 5.40
C GLY A 182 14.27 -8.35 4.49
N PHE A 183 15.42 -7.77 4.91
CA PHE A 183 16.67 -7.81 4.16
C PHE A 183 17.92 -7.81 5.04
N PHE A 184 19.04 -8.26 4.48
CA PHE A 184 20.37 -8.07 5.03
C PHE A 184 21.37 -7.73 3.92
N THR A 185 22.52 -7.20 4.27
CA THR A 185 23.59 -6.86 3.32
C THR A 185 24.78 -7.79 3.46
N CYS A 186 25.53 -7.98 2.37
CA CYS A 186 26.78 -8.74 2.35
C CYS A 186 27.66 -8.25 1.17
N ALA A 187 28.98 -8.41 1.30
CA ALA A 187 29.92 -7.96 0.27
C ALA A 187 30.71 -9.12 -0.37
N SER A 188 30.42 -10.36 0.03
CA SER A 188 31.06 -11.55 -0.54
C SER A 188 30.20 -12.80 -0.33
N PRO A 189 30.45 -13.90 -1.08
CA PRO A 189 29.82 -15.19 -0.86
C PRO A 189 30.03 -15.69 0.58
N LYS A 190 31.23 -15.56 1.11
CA LYS A 190 31.57 -15.96 2.48
C LYS A 190 30.69 -15.25 3.51
N GLU A 191 30.52 -13.95 3.34
CA GLU A 191 29.69 -13.12 4.23
C GLU A 191 28.22 -13.49 4.10
N PHE A 192 27.70 -13.70 2.88
CA PHE A 192 26.35 -14.18 2.64
C PHE A 192 26.06 -15.47 3.40
N HIS A 193 26.92 -16.48 3.23
CA HIS A 193 26.73 -17.78 3.89
C HIS A 193 26.85 -17.69 5.42
N ALA A 194 27.73 -16.85 5.94
CA ALA A 194 27.86 -16.63 7.38
C ALA A 194 26.62 -15.98 7.98
N LYS A 195 26.14 -14.89 7.38
CA LYS A 195 24.95 -14.16 7.82
C LYS A 195 23.68 -15.00 7.67
N SER A 196 23.51 -15.68 6.54
CA SER A 196 22.36 -16.57 6.31
C SER A 196 22.28 -17.68 7.36
N ARG A 197 23.40 -18.36 7.67
CA ARG A 197 23.44 -19.38 8.73
C ARG A 197 23.08 -18.82 10.09
N ALA A 198 23.59 -17.64 10.45
CA ALA A 198 23.30 -16.99 11.72
C ALA A 198 21.80 -16.64 11.85
N LEU A 199 21.19 -16.08 10.79
CA LEU A 199 19.79 -15.71 10.75
C LEU A 199 18.85 -16.93 10.79
N LEU A 200 19.20 -18.01 10.08
CA LEU A 200 18.51 -19.30 10.14
C LEU A 200 18.58 -19.93 11.55
N LYS A 201 19.78 -19.94 12.16
CA LYS A 201 19.97 -20.46 13.52
C LYS A 201 19.20 -19.66 14.56
N ALA A 202 19.11 -18.36 14.40
CA ALA A 202 18.32 -17.47 15.25
C ALA A 202 16.80 -17.60 15.03
N GLY A 203 16.34 -18.35 14.01
CA GLY A 203 14.94 -18.46 13.62
C GLY A 203 14.33 -17.15 13.11
N THR A 204 15.18 -16.19 12.71
CA THR A 204 14.76 -14.90 12.18
C THR A 204 14.22 -15.03 10.76
N ILE A 205 14.80 -15.94 9.99
CA ILE A 205 14.38 -16.30 8.63
C ILE A 205 14.19 -17.83 8.54
N ASP A 206 13.46 -18.28 7.53
CA ASP A 206 13.35 -19.69 7.17
C ASP A 206 14.06 -19.98 5.83
N ARG A 207 14.33 -21.25 5.59
CA ARG A 207 15.03 -21.71 4.38
C ARG A 207 14.27 -21.31 3.10
N GLY A 208 12.96 -21.54 3.09
CA GLY A 208 12.14 -21.22 1.91
C GLY A 208 12.10 -19.73 1.56
N SER A 209 12.18 -18.85 2.56
CA SER A 209 12.31 -17.41 2.33
C SER A 209 13.69 -17.04 1.77
N LEU A 210 14.75 -17.73 2.22
CA LEU A 210 16.11 -17.52 1.74
C LEU A 210 16.26 -18.01 0.29
N ASP A 211 15.71 -19.18 -0.04
CA ASP A 211 15.78 -19.77 -1.38
C ASP A 211 15.04 -18.92 -2.44
N LYS A 212 14.06 -18.13 -2.01
CA LYS A 212 13.31 -17.17 -2.85
C LYS A 212 13.85 -15.75 -2.77
N ALA A 213 14.94 -15.52 -2.04
CA ALA A 213 15.49 -14.19 -1.87
C ALA A 213 15.98 -13.60 -3.19
N VAL A 214 15.80 -12.31 -3.35
CA VAL A 214 16.36 -11.55 -4.47
C VAL A 214 17.64 -10.89 -3.99
N ILE A 215 18.75 -11.14 -4.68
CA ILE A 215 20.05 -10.53 -4.41
C ILE A 215 20.28 -9.44 -5.46
N GLU A 216 20.61 -8.25 -5.00
CA GLU A 216 20.86 -7.08 -5.85
C GLU A 216 22.08 -6.32 -5.37
N GLU A 217 22.72 -5.57 -6.27
CA GLU A 217 23.72 -4.61 -5.86
C GLU A 217 23.14 -3.60 -4.87
N TYR A 218 23.92 -3.20 -3.89
CA TYR A 218 23.51 -2.17 -2.93
C TYR A 218 23.94 -0.79 -3.47
N ILE A 219 22.95 0.00 -3.89
CA ILE A 219 23.20 1.35 -4.35
C ILE A 219 23.52 2.25 -3.15
N ILE A 220 24.73 2.81 -3.13
CA ILE A 220 25.16 3.76 -2.11
C ILE A 220 24.84 5.16 -2.58
N GLY A 221 24.07 5.90 -1.78
CA GLY A 221 23.70 7.28 -2.09
C GLY A 221 22.57 7.79 -1.19
N PRO A 222 22.23 9.07 -1.29
CA PRO A 222 21.08 9.62 -0.59
C PRO A 222 19.79 9.01 -1.16
N VAL A 223 18.84 8.70 -0.26
CA VAL A 223 17.50 8.27 -0.67
C VAL A 223 16.64 9.52 -0.83
N LEU A 224 16.15 9.74 -2.03
CA LEU A 224 15.25 10.84 -2.36
C LEU A 224 13.90 10.27 -2.82
N ASN A 225 12.81 10.83 -2.30
CA ASN A 225 11.45 10.54 -2.74
C ASN A 225 10.93 11.72 -3.54
N PHE A 226 10.60 11.46 -4.81
CA PHE A 226 9.90 12.42 -5.65
C PHE A 226 8.43 12.02 -5.69
N ASN A 227 7.57 12.88 -5.16
CA ASN A 227 6.13 12.66 -5.15
C ASN A 227 5.49 13.47 -6.29
N PHE A 228 4.78 12.78 -7.17
CA PHE A 228 4.09 13.39 -8.30
C PHE A 228 2.60 13.06 -8.23
N PHE A 229 1.79 14.03 -8.58
CA PHE A 229 0.37 13.82 -8.84
C PHE A 229 0.10 14.14 -10.31
N HIS A 230 -0.40 13.16 -11.05
CA HIS A 230 -0.85 13.34 -12.41
C HIS A 230 -2.38 13.32 -12.44
N SER A 231 -2.99 14.49 -12.67
CA SER A 231 -4.42 14.59 -12.82
C SER A 231 -4.86 14.07 -14.20
N PRO A 232 -5.77 13.08 -14.26
CA PRO A 232 -6.29 12.60 -15.55
C PRO A 232 -7.12 13.64 -16.29
N VAL A 233 -7.54 14.72 -15.63
CA VAL A 233 -8.31 15.84 -16.20
C VAL A 233 -7.41 16.97 -16.69
N SER A 234 -6.14 17.00 -16.29
CA SER A 234 -5.21 18.05 -16.71
C SER A 234 -4.71 17.79 -18.13
N LYS A 235 -5.04 18.71 -19.06
CA LYS A 235 -4.53 18.66 -20.45
C LYS A 235 -3.08 19.16 -20.57
N ARG A 236 -2.47 19.72 -19.52
CA ARG A 236 -1.18 20.44 -19.56
C ARG A 236 0.08 19.58 -19.40
N THR A 237 -0.03 18.29 -19.19
CA THR A 237 1.12 17.41 -18.96
C THR A 237 1.41 16.45 -20.11
N ARG A 238 1.18 16.90 -21.35
CA ARG A 238 1.71 16.23 -22.54
C ARG A 238 2.82 17.10 -23.13
N THR A 239 3.92 17.18 -22.45
CA THR A 239 5.22 17.59 -22.99
C THR A 239 6.20 16.46 -22.77
#